data_caf618f2af36525aba77356d037cdb37
#
_entry.id   caf618f2af36525aba77356d037cdb37
#
_cell.length_a   1.000
_cell.length_b   1.000
_cell.length_c   1.000
_cell.angle_alpha   90.00
_cell.angle_beta   90.00
_cell.angle_gamma   90.00
#
_symmetry.space_group_name_H-M   'P 1'
#
loop_
_entity.id
_entity.type
_entity.pdbx_description
1 polymer ?
#
loop_
_entity_poly.entity_id
_entity_poly.type
_entity_poly.pdbx_seq_one_letter_code
_entity_poly.pdbx_strand_id
1 'polypeptide(L)'
;EYSVNLPTRFYYKKRWNNGFVNIVNIFRACMVIGTPGSGKSYAIVNSYIRQLIAKGFAIYIYDYKFDDLSTIAYNSLLKNMDKYEVKPRFYVINFDDPRRSHRCNPINPEFMTDISDAYEASYTIMLNLNRTWIEKQGDFFVESPIILLAAIIWYLKIYKNGIYCTFPH
;
A
#
# COMPACT_ATOMS: atom_id res chain seq x y z
N GLU A 1 -8.73 14.67 -14.54
CA GLU A 1 -7.65 14.69 -13.55
C GLU A 1 -7.69 13.43 -12.68
N TYR A 2 -8.80 13.14 -11.99
CA TYR A 2 -8.97 11.99 -11.09
C TYR A 2 -9.67 10.80 -11.74
N SER A 3 -9.39 10.52 -13.00
CA SER A 3 -10.03 9.43 -13.74
C SER A 3 -9.01 8.47 -14.32
N VAL A 4 -9.45 7.24 -14.59
CA VAL A 4 -8.68 6.22 -15.31
C VAL A 4 -9.49 5.77 -16.52
N ASN A 5 -8.86 5.76 -17.69
CA ASN A 5 -9.45 5.29 -18.94
C ASN A 5 -9.02 3.85 -19.22
N LEU A 6 -9.98 2.95 -19.29
CA LEU A 6 -9.75 1.55 -19.66
C LEU A 6 -10.07 1.37 -21.14
N PRO A 7 -9.07 1.05 -21.99
CA PRO A 7 -9.30 0.86 -23.41
C PRO A 7 -10.20 -0.36 -23.64
N THR A 8 -11.16 -0.21 -24.53
CA THR A 8 -12.12 -1.25 -24.89
C THR A 8 -12.28 -1.34 -26.40
N ARG A 9 -12.77 -2.48 -26.86
CA ARG A 9 -13.21 -2.67 -28.23
C ARG A 9 -14.66 -3.17 -28.22
N PHE A 10 -15.49 -2.60 -29.05
CA PHE A 10 -16.88 -3.00 -29.17
C PHE A 10 -17.32 -3.09 -30.63
N TYR A 11 -18.25 -4.02 -30.88
CA TYR A 11 -18.80 -4.22 -32.20
C TYR A 11 -20.09 -3.43 -32.37
N TYR A 12 -20.10 -2.51 -33.35
CA TYR A 12 -21.25 -1.69 -33.63
C TYR A 12 -21.34 -1.37 -35.13
N LYS A 13 -22.55 -1.37 -35.70
CA LYS A 13 -22.82 -1.15 -37.12
C LYS A 13 -21.95 -2.00 -38.03
N LYS A 14 -21.90 -3.31 -37.78
CA LYS A 14 -21.12 -4.33 -38.51
C LYS A 14 -19.60 -4.10 -38.55
N ARG A 15 -19.03 -3.33 -37.67
CA ARG A 15 -17.58 -3.09 -37.55
C ARG A 15 -17.11 -3.01 -36.12
N TRP A 16 -15.85 -3.32 -35.90
CA TRP A 16 -15.16 -3.15 -34.63
C TRP A 16 -14.76 -1.68 -34.45
N ASN A 17 -15.07 -1.14 -33.30
CA ASN A 17 -14.73 0.23 -32.90
C ASN A 17 -13.85 0.19 -31.65
N ASN A 18 -12.93 1.13 -31.54
CA ASN A 18 -12.17 1.38 -30.33
C ASN A 18 -12.92 2.41 -29.46
N GLY A 19 -12.89 2.17 -28.16
CA GLY A 19 -13.46 3.07 -27.18
C GLY A 19 -12.75 2.93 -25.84
N PHE A 20 -13.32 3.49 -24.81
CA PHE A 20 -12.82 3.35 -23.46
C PHE A 20 -13.96 3.46 -22.45
N VAL A 21 -13.76 2.81 -21.29
CA VAL A 21 -14.57 3.03 -20.11
C VAL A 21 -13.82 4.01 -19.21
N ASN A 22 -14.45 5.13 -18.88
CA ASN A 22 -13.88 6.14 -18.02
C ASN A 22 -14.33 5.91 -16.56
N ILE A 23 -13.39 5.66 -15.67
CA ILE A 23 -13.64 5.59 -14.23
C ILE A 23 -13.34 6.97 -13.67
N VAL A 24 -14.38 7.76 -13.46
CA VAL A 24 -14.31 9.21 -13.19
C VAL A 24 -13.71 9.53 -11.81
N ASN A 25 -13.92 8.68 -10.81
CA ASN A 25 -13.46 8.93 -9.45
C ASN A 25 -12.71 7.71 -8.89
N ILE A 26 -11.38 7.80 -8.92
CA ILE A 26 -10.47 6.74 -8.47
C ILE A 26 -10.39 6.61 -6.95
N PHE A 27 -10.89 7.59 -6.19
CA PHE A 27 -10.90 7.53 -4.72
C PHE A 27 -12.01 6.63 -4.17
N ARG A 28 -12.94 6.19 -5.03
CA ARG A 28 -13.93 5.18 -4.69
C ARG A 28 -13.36 3.79 -4.99
N ALA A 29 -13.69 2.83 -4.13
CA ALA A 29 -13.28 1.45 -4.33
C ALA A 29 -13.78 0.91 -5.68
N CYS A 30 -12.90 0.22 -6.41
CA CYS A 30 -13.21 -0.49 -7.64
C CYS A 30 -12.91 -1.98 -7.44
N MET A 31 -13.92 -2.83 -7.56
CA MET A 31 -13.75 -4.27 -7.51
C MET A 31 -13.71 -4.85 -8.92
N VAL A 32 -12.68 -5.65 -9.21
CA VAL A 32 -12.52 -6.34 -10.50
C VAL A 32 -12.64 -7.83 -10.29
N ILE A 33 -13.72 -8.41 -10.83
CA ILE A 33 -14.01 -9.84 -10.70
C ILE A 33 -13.77 -10.54 -12.04
N GLY A 34 -13.22 -11.73 -11.99
CA GLY A 34 -12.98 -12.58 -13.17
C GLY A 34 -12.18 -13.83 -12.81
N THR A 35 -12.28 -14.84 -13.64
CA THR A 35 -11.56 -16.11 -13.49
C THR A 35 -10.05 -15.93 -13.61
N PRO A 36 -9.22 -16.85 -13.09
CA PRO A 36 -7.80 -16.87 -13.38
C PRO A 36 -7.53 -16.84 -14.89
N GLY A 37 -6.54 -16.08 -15.33
CA GLY A 37 -6.19 -15.96 -16.75
C GLY A 37 -7.09 -15.02 -17.58
N SER A 38 -8.14 -14.43 -17.03
CA SER A 38 -9.07 -13.54 -17.76
C SER A 38 -8.48 -12.18 -18.18
N GLY A 39 -7.20 -11.93 -17.95
CA GLY A 39 -6.52 -10.69 -18.33
C GLY A 39 -6.77 -9.48 -17.42
N LYS A 40 -7.31 -9.67 -16.20
CA LYS A 40 -7.59 -8.57 -15.24
C LYS A 40 -6.37 -7.66 -15.00
N SER A 41 -5.23 -8.27 -14.70
CA SER A 41 -4.00 -7.51 -14.44
C SER A 41 -3.58 -6.72 -15.68
N TYR A 42 -3.57 -7.36 -16.84
CA TYR A 42 -3.16 -6.73 -18.10
C TYR A 42 -4.07 -5.58 -18.52
N ALA A 43 -5.38 -5.81 -18.57
CA ALA A 43 -6.34 -4.85 -19.10
C ALA A 43 -6.65 -3.72 -18.11
N ILE A 44 -6.70 -4.02 -16.82
CA ILE A 44 -7.22 -3.09 -15.81
C ILE A 44 -6.09 -2.60 -14.90
N VAL A 45 -5.44 -3.50 -14.14
CA VAL A 45 -4.47 -3.10 -13.10
C VAL A 45 -3.29 -2.34 -13.71
N ASN A 46 -2.74 -2.82 -14.83
CA ASN A 46 -1.65 -2.14 -15.52
C ASN A 46 -2.04 -0.74 -16.02
N SER A 47 -3.28 -0.59 -16.46
CA SER A 47 -3.82 0.71 -16.89
C SER A 47 -3.93 1.68 -15.72
N TYR A 48 -4.38 1.21 -14.56
CA TYR A 48 -4.40 2.00 -13.33
C TYR A 48 -3.00 2.45 -12.91
N ILE A 49 -2.06 1.51 -12.77
CA ILE A 49 -0.68 1.81 -12.34
C ILE A 49 -0.06 2.88 -13.25
N ARG A 50 -0.11 2.67 -14.57
CA ARG A 50 0.52 3.59 -15.52
C ARG A 50 -0.11 4.98 -15.50
N GLN A 51 -1.44 5.06 -15.46
CA GLN A 51 -2.14 6.35 -15.51
C GLN A 51 -2.04 7.11 -14.20
N LEU A 52 -2.10 6.44 -13.05
CA LEU A 52 -1.96 7.09 -11.76
C LEU A 52 -0.54 7.64 -11.56
N ILE A 53 0.48 6.87 -11.90
CA ILE A 53 1.88 7.33 -11.84
C ILE A 53 2.09 8.51 -12.80
N ALA A 54 1.56 8.44 -14.03
CA ALA A 54 1.67 9.53 -14.99
C ALA A 54 0.96 10.82 -14.55
N LYS A 55 0.04 10.73 -13.58
CA LYS A 55 -0.67 11.86 -12.97
C LYS A 55 -0.05 12.33 -11.64
N GLY A 56 1.08 11.77 -11.23
CA GLY A 56 1.78 12.16 -10.02
C GLY A 56 1.21 11.60 -8.71
N PHE A 57 0.39 10.53 -8.76
CA PHE A 57 -0.15 9.92 -7.55
C PHE A 57 0.89 9.07 -6.81
N ALA A 58 0.87 9.15 -5.49
CA ALA A 58 1.48 8.14 -4.65
C ALA A 58 0.57 6.89 -4.61
N ILE A 59 1.14 5.71 -4.80
CA ILE A 59 0.38 4.45 -4.87
C ILE A 59 1.04 3.38 -4.03
N TYR A 60 0.20 2.50 -3.48
CA TYR A 60 0.59 1.25 -2.87
C TYR A 60 0.11 0.09 -3.74
N ILE A 61 1.00 -0.89 -4.02
CA ILE A 61 0.70 -2.03 -4.87
C ILE A 61 1.01 -3.31 -4.10
N TYR A 62 0.00 -4.17 -3.96
CA TYR A 62 0.20 -5.54 -3.50
C TYR A 62 0.40 -6.46 -4.70
N ASP A 63 1.64 -6.90 -4.91
CA ASP A 63 2.04 -7.75 -6.05
C ASP A 63 2.25 -9.19 -5.60
N TYR A 64 1.17 -9.99 -5.64
CA TYR A 64 1.21 -11.38 -5.21
C TYR A 64 2.16 -12.25 -6.06
N LYS A 65 2.33 -11.90 -7.34
CA LYS A 65 3.12 -12.69 -8.30
C LYS A 65 4.52 -12.11 -8.55
N PHE A 66 4.97 -11.24 -7.68
CA PHE A 66 6.22 -10.52 -7.85
C PHE A 66 7.11 -11.14 -8.99
N ASP A 67 7.59 -10.35 -10.00
CA ASP A 67 7.80 -8.89 -10.00
C ASP A 67 7.00 -8.17 -11.12
N ASP A 68 5.91 -8.73 -11.61
CA ASP A 68 5.17 -8.20 -12.78
C ASP A 68 4.67 -6.77 -12.59
N LEU A 69 3.89 -6.51 -11.55
CA LEU A 69 3.31 -5.19 -11.29
C LEU A 69 4.36 -4.20 -10.78
N SER A 70 5.30 -4.68 -9.98
CA SER A 70 6.41 -3.89 -9.43
C SER A 70 7.29 -3.34 -10.54
N THR A 71 7.62 -4.15 -11.54
CA THR A 71 8.39 -3.73 -12.71
C THR A 71 7.65 -2.69 -13.55
N ILE A 72 6.35 -2.87 -13.76
CA ILE A 72 5.51 -1.89 -14.49
C ILE A 72 5.47 -0.56 -13.74
N ALA A 73 5.28 -0.61 -12.43
CA ALA A 73 5.24 0.58 -11.59
C ALA A 73 6.57 1.34 -11.62
N TYR A 74 7.69 0.64 -11.44
CA TYR A 74 9.02 1.24 -11.46
C TYR A 74 9.34 1.90 -12.79
N ASN A 75 9.12 1.18 -13.90
CA ASN A 75 9.34 1.71 -15.24
C ASN A 75 8.42 2.91 -15.56
N SER A 76 7.18 2.87 -15.08
CA SER A 76 6.25 4.00 -15.23
C SER A 76 6.70 5.21 -14.42
N LEU A 77 7.24 4.98 -13.22
CA LEU A 77 7.77 6.03 -12.36
C LEU A 77 8.98 6.69 -13.01
N LEU A 78 9.95 5.93 -13.52
CA LEU A 78 11.13 6.47 -14.19
C LEU A 78 10.77 7.37 -15.38
N LYS A 79 9.71 7.03 -16.13
CA LYS A 79 9.24 7.83 -17.27
C LYS A 79 8.51 9.12 -16.88
N ASN A 80 8.01 9.21 -15.66
CA ASN A 80 7.15 10.31 -15.23
C ASN A 80 7.69 11.02 -13.98
N MET A 81 8.99 10.95 -13.73
CA MET A 81 9.62 11.58 -12.57
C MET A 81 9.42 13.11 -12.52
N ASP A 82 9.27 13.72 -13.68
CA ASP A 82 9.02 15.15 -13.89
C ASP A 82 7.60 15.60 -13.49
N LYS A 83 6.68 14.67 -13.30
CA LYS A 83 5.28 14.94 -12.90
C LYS A 83 5.12 15.15 -11.39
N TYR A 84 6.16 14.92 -10.64
CA TYR A 84 6.14 15.01 -9.18
C TYR A 84 6.85 16.28 -8.72
N GLU A 85 6.18 17.09 -7.90
CA GLU A 85 6.76 18.28 -7.28
C GLU A 85 7.94 17.93 -6.35
N VAL A 86 7.78 16.82 -5.62
CA VAL A 86 8.83 16.24 -4.77
C VAL A 86 9.27 14.92 -5.38
N LYS A 87 10.60 14.74 -5.54
CA LYS A 87 11.13 13.49 -6.13
C LYS A 87 10.61 12.26 -5.39
N PRO A 88 9.84 11.39 -6.05
CA PRO A 88 9.25 10.23 -5.40
C PRO A 88 10.31 9.18 -5.11
N ARG A 89 10.06 8.40 -4.06
CA ARG A 89 10.87 7.22 -3.71
C ARG A 89 10.09 5.96 -4.04
N PHE A 90 10.80 4.94 -4.49
CA PHE A 90 10.23 3.63 -4.79
C PHE A 90 10.72 2.61 -3.76
N TYR A 91 9.79 1.98 -3.07
CA TYR A 91 10.10 0.97 -2.07
C TYR A 91 9.50 -0.37 -2.48
N VAL A 92 10.25 -1.43 -2.29
CA VAL A 92 9.80 -2.82 -2.46
C VAL A 92 9.99 -3.54 -1.14
N ILE A 93 8.92 -4.13 -0.61
CA ILE A 93 8.97 -5.01 0.54
C ILE A 93 8.71 -6.42 0.03
N ASN A 94 9.74 -7.25 0.02
CA ASN A 94 9.68 -8.61 -0.46
C ASN A 94 9.98 -9.58 0.68
N PHE A 95 8.96 -10.34 1.09
CA PHE A 95 9.08 -11.32 2.16
C PHE A 95 9.73 -12.63 1.71
N ASP A 96 9.69 -12.95 0.41
CA ASP A 96 10.27 -14.18 -0.15
C ASP A 96 11.79 -14.06 -0.34
N ASP A 97 12.29 -12.86 -0.66
CA ASP A 97 13.73 -12.59 -0.73
C ASP A 97 14.09 -11.29 0.02
N PRO A 98 14.37 -11.39 1.33
CA PRO A 98 14.75 -10.23 2.13
C PRO A 98 16.00 -9.48 1.65
N ARG A 99 16.86 -10.12 0.85
CA ARG A 99 18.06 -9.47 0.27
C ARG A 99 17.70 -8.48 -0.82
N ARG A 100 16.53 -8.65 -1.45
CA ARG A 100 15.96 -7.75 -2.47
C ARG A 100 14.82 -6.89 -1.92
N SER A 101 14.76 -6.73 -0.62
CA SER A 101 13.73 -5.97 0.07
C SER A 101 14.32 -4.73 0.71
N HIS A 102 13.60 -3.62 0.62
CA HIS A 102 13.88 -2.46 1.45
C HIS A 102 13.51 -2.78 2.91
N ARG A 103 14.26 -2.21 3.82
CA ARG A 103 13.96 -2.32 5.24
C ARG A 103 12.99 -1.22 5.65
N CYS A 104 12.01 -1.59 6.44
CA CYS A 104 11.01 -0.69 6.98
C CYS A 104 11.01 -0.83 8.50
N ASN A 105 11.01 0.30 9.21
CA ASN A 105 10.77 0.33 10.65
C ASN A 105 9.33 0.81 10.86
N PRO A 106 8.37 -0.07 11.19
CA PRO A 106 6.96 0.31 11.37
C PRO A 106 6.72 1.19 12.60
N ILE A 107 7.68 1.23 13.52
CA ILE A 107 7.65 2.08 14.72
C ILE A 107 8.72 3.18 14.65
N ASN A 108 8.95 3.75 13.46
CA ASN A 108 9.93 4.82 13.31
C ASN A 108 9.55 6.05 14.15
N PRO A 109 10.43 6.48 15.08
CA PRO A 109 10.15 7.60 16.00
C PRO A 109 9.88 8.94 15.30
N GLU A 110 10.38 9.13 14.07
CA GLU A 110 10.17 10.36 13.30
C GLU A 110 8.71 10.57 12.89
N PHE A 111 7.95 9.49 12.75
CA PHE A 111 6.54 9.54 12.33
C PHE A 111 5.55 9.54 13.50
N MET A 112 6.04 9.40 14.73
CA MET A 112 5.20 9.45 15.92
C MET A 112 5.22 10.86 16.49
N THR A 113 4.09 11.52 16.48
CA THR A 113 3.95 12.88 17.03
C THR A 113 3.34 12.85 18.43
N ASP A 114 2.47 11.91 18.69
CA ASP A 114 1.73 11.75 19.94
C ASP A 114 1.77 10.29 20.43
N ILE A 115 1.41 10.06 21.70
CA ILE A 115 1.33 8.71 22.28
C ILE A 115 0.26 7.85 21.60
N SER A 116 -0.75 8.46 21.01
CA SER A 116 -1.77 7.77 20.22
C SER A 116 -1.19 7.07 19.00
N ASP A 117 -0.13 7.61 18.37
CA ASP A 117 0.56 6.97 17.26
C ASP A 117 1.22 5.65 17.71
N ALA A 118 1.82 5.64 18.91
CA ALA A 118 2.39 4.44 19.52
C ALA A 118 1.29 3.42 19.88
N TYR A 119 0.13 3.88 20.33
CA TYR A 119 -1.01 3.02 20.61
C TYR A 119 -1.55 2.38 19.34
N GLU A 120 -1.75 3.14 18.26
CA GLU A 120 -2.22 2.62 16.97
C GLU A 120 -1.24 1.61 16.37
N ALA A 121 0.06 1.88 16.45
CA ALA A 121 1.10 0.93 16.03
C ALA A 121 1.01 -0.37 16.84
N SER A 122 0.93 -0.26 18.16
CA SER A 122 0.78 -1.40 19.07
C SER A 122 -0.47 -2.20 18.78
N TYR A 123 -1.61 -1.52 18.66
CA TYR A 123 -2.90 -2.11 18.35
C TYR A 123 -2.85 -2.91 17.04
N THR A 124 -2.32 -2.30 15.99
CA THR A 124 -2.19 -2.95 14.67
C THR A 124 -1.30 -4.19 14.75
N ILE A 125 -0.17 -4.10 15.45
CA ILE A 125 0.76 -5.23 15.59
C ILE A 125 0.10 -6.39 16.33
N MET A 126 -0.49 -6.11 17.49
CA MET A 126 -1.06 -7.13 18.36
C MET A 126 -2.27 -7.83 17.73
N LEU A 127 -3.15 -7.10 17.06
CA LEU A 127 -4.29 -7.69 16.36
C LEU A 127 -3.86 -8.53 15.13
N ASN A 128 -2.78 -8.14 14.44
CA ASN A 128 -2.26 -8.94 13.34
C ASN A 128 -1.55 -10.23 13.81
N LEU A 129 -0.95 -10.21 14.99
CA LEU A 129 -0.36 -11.41 15.61
C LEU A 129 -1.43 -12.40 16.07
N ASN A 130 -2.56 -11.90 16.56
CA ASN A 130 -3.65 -12.76 17.01
C ASN A 130 -5.02 -12.23 16.55
N ARG A 131 -5.52 -12.75 15.43
CA ARG A 131 -6.79 -12.32 14.83
C ARG A 131 -8.02 -12.56 15.70
N THR A 132 -7.98 -13.50 16.65
CA THR A 132 -9.11 -13.74 17.56
C THR A 132 -9.34 -12.57 18.52
N TRP A 133 -8.36 -11.71 18.71
CA TRP A 133 -8.46 -10.52 19.52
C TRP A 133 -9.37 -9.45 18.90
N ILE A 134 -9.57 -9.48 17.59
CA ILE A 134 -10.49 -8.56 16.89
C ILE A 134 -11.92 -8.74 17.41
N GLU A 135 -12.33 -9.98 17.73
CA GLU A 135 -13.66 -10.28 18.25
C GLU A 135 -13.80 -9.99 19.76
N LYS A 136 -12.66 -9.80 20.46
CA LYS A 136 -12.60 -9.58 21.90
C LYS A 136 -12.16 -8.17 22.28
N GLN A 137 -12.42 -7.19 21.43
CA GLN A 137 -12.11 -5.78 21.74
C GLN A 137 -12.84 -5.35 23.01
N GLY A 138 -12.11 -4.64 23.89
CA GLY A 138 -12.61 -4.23 25.19
C GLY A 138 -12.39 -5.25 26.32
N ASP A 139 -11.88 -6.47 26.02
CA ASP A 139 -11.46 -7.40 27.04
C ASP A 139 -10.14 -6.96 27.68
N PHE A 140 -10.06 -7.01 29.01
CA PHE A 140 -8.86 -6.63 29.76
C PHE A 140 -7.59 -7.36 29.30
N PHE A 141 -7.69 -8.65 29.00
CA PHE A 141 -6.55 -9.46 28.56
C PHE A 141 -6.10 -9.16 27.12
N VAL A 142 -6.92 -8.45 26.35
CA VAL A 142 -6.57 -7.96 25.00
C VAL A 142 -6.02 -6.53 25.09
N GLU A 143 -6.67 -5.65 25.85
CA GLU A 143 -6.29 -4.25 25.95
C GLU A 143 -4.99 -4.03 26.75
N SER A 144 -4.78 -4.78 27.83
CA SER A 144 -3.57 -4.64 28.66
C SER A 144 -2.26 -4.83 27.92
N PRO A 145 -2.04 -5.90 27.13
CA PRO A 145 -0.83 -6.06 26.33
C PRO A 145 -0.64 -4.97 25.28
N ILE A 146 -1.73 -4.48 24.69
CA ILE A 146 -1.69 -3.38 23.70
C ILE A 146 -1.18 -2.10 24.37
N ILE A 147 -1.73 -1.75 25.52
CA ILE A 147 -1.33 -0.56 26.28
C ILE A 147 0.13 -0.69 26.73
N LEU A 148 0.52 -1.86 27.23
CA LEU A 148 1.91 -2.11 27.66
C LEU A 148 2.89 -1.94 26.49
N LEU A 149 2.58 -2.51 25.32
CA LEU A 149 3.42 -2.37 24.13
C LEU A 149 3.47 -0.91 23.66
N ALA A 150 2.35 -0.20 23.70
CA ALA A 150 2.30 1.23 23.37
C ALA A 150 3.19 2.07 24.30
N ALA A 151 3.16 1.78 25.61
CA ALA A 151 4.02 2.45 26.57
C ALA A 151 5.51 2.17 26.34
N ILE A 152 5.87 0.93 25.97
CA ILE A 152 7.24 0.56 25.62
C ILE A 152 7.68 1.29 24.35
N ILE A 153 6.88 1.28 23.30
CA ILE A 153 7.18 1.99 22.03
C ILE A 153 7.39 3.49 22.30
N TRP A 154 6.48 4.11 23.07
CA TRP A 154 6.60 5.51 23.42
C TRP A 154 7.83 5.83 24.27
N TYR A 155 8.16 4.97 25.24
CA TYR A 155 9.40 5.08 25.99
C TYR A 155 10.62 5.01 25.10
N LEU A 156 10.68 4.03 24.20
CA LEU A 156 11.80 3.85 23.26
C LEU A 156 11.95 5.05 22.30
N LYS A 157 10.84 5.68 21.91
CA LYS A 157 10.85 6.92 21.10
C LYS A 157 11.59 8.03 21.84
N ILE A 158 11.33 8.22 23.12
CA ILE A 158 11.92 9.31 23.93
C ILE A 158 13.36 8.95 24.34
N TYR A 159 13.61 7.69 24.63
CA TYR A 159 14.91 7.24 25.11
C TYR A 159 15.99 7.41 24.05
N LYS A 160 17.08 8.13 24.40
CA LYS A 160 18.22 8.41 23.52
C LYS A 160 17.83 8.84 22.09
N ASN A 161 16.84 9.73 21.98
CA ASN A 161 16.33 10.26 20.71
C ASN A 161 15.81 9.18 19.74
N GLY A 162 15.25 8.09 20.28
CA GLY A 162 14.60 7.06 19.47
C GLY A 162 15.52 6.07 18.76
N ILE A 163 16.82 6.09 19.07
CA ILE A 163 17.80 5.20 18.38
C ILE A 163 17.45 3.71 18.54
N TYR A 164 16.79 3.35 19.64
CA TYR A 164 16.37 1.98 19.92
C TYR A 164 14.89 1.72 19.61
N CYS A 165 14.19 2.68 19.02
CA CYS A 165 12.78 2.52 18.65
C CYS A 165 12.66 1.68 17.37
N THR A 166 12.95 0.41 17.49
CA THR A 166 12.88 -0.62 16.45
C THR A 166 12.40 -1.94 17.04
N PHE A 167 11.81 -2.81 16.22
CA PHE A 167 11.29 -4.11 16.68
C PHE A 167 12.31 -5.03 17.39
N PRO A 168 13.60 -5.06 17.00
CA PRO A 168 14.58 -5.91 17.70
C PRO A 168 14.94 -5.45 19.10
N HIS A 169 14.61 -4.22 19.50
CA HIS A 169 14.88 -3.65 20.83
C HIS A 169 13.62 -3.60 21.67
#